data_748c3d7f7be71f2ff72e884072866da0
#
_entry.id   748c3d7f7be71f2ff72e884072866da0
#
_cell.length_a   1.000
_cell.length_b   1.000
_cell.length_c   1.000
_cell.angle_alpha   90.00
_cell.angle_beta   90.00
_cell.angle_gamma   90.00
#
_symmetry.space_group_name_H-M   'P 1'
#
loop_
_entity.id
_entity.type
_entity.pdbx_description
1 polymer ?
#
loop_
_entity_poly.entity_id
_entity_poly.type
_entity_poly.pdbx_seq_one_letter_code
_entity_poly.pdbx_strand_id
1 'polypeptide(L)'
;KKQPAIYRDSEVGWEALPYPDGDWQDGSCQQCTGDGKYITGYIMGKGSADSPYKTIPALWEKQEDDTYKYVGLPNPQTDFLGGKTQFISPRTISPDGKTIIGVMMEQRGFYSQPIIYHKKDNGEWEYETPFVALSYNMEVYKTWIDKEPQTKDYITARPGESDYIEQVKAYQRDHAKWQYQFFKAWKKGPEFTSVPVIMSENGQYLAPTTVIDEYSYTEGDTDIKRVSRLIYPCRYNTVTKEAEIIKTVPDFIPVAVSNYGDMLSSDGEKMFLLLHENNEKIELTEWLKKKYGFNLYDKLPANTKYLDSQTLGGSLDLIVASYRSVLENGDLDKKEVFCIKLPIVDNIIQTLNTPASANIYINDNMLMLVSSQKAEKVSIYDLAGSKVFESASSQDRYDISSLPKGVYIVAAQVNGQTIKAKVYKKRGI
;
A
#
# COMPACT_ATOMS: atom_id res chain seq x y z
N LYS A 1 16.98 12.54 23.20
CA LYS A 1 15.65 11.92 23.32
C LYS A 1 14.79 12.52 22.23
N LYS A 2 14.34 11.73 21.26
CA LYS A 2 13.44 12.16 20.19
C LYS A 2 12.04 11.76 20.58
N GLN A 3 11.12 12.72 20.68
CA GLN A 3 9.73 12.45 21.02
C GLN A 3 8.89 12.53 19.76
N PRO A 4 7.97 11.58 19.51
CA PRO A 4 6.99 11.71 18.45
C PRO A 4 6.21 13.02 18.63
N ALA A 5 6.04 13.76 17.56
CA ALA A 5 5.36 15.04 17.59
C ALA A 5 4.62 15.29 16.29
N ILE A 6 3.58 16.11 16.36
CA ILE A 6 2.83 16.63 15.22
C ILE A 6 2.99 18.15 15.14
N TYR A 7 2.89 18.69 13.96
CA TYR A 7 2.77 20.13 13.74
C TYR A 7 1.29 20.44 13.50
N ARG A 8 0.69 21.28 14.33
CA ARG A 8 -0.74 21.65 14.17
C ARG A 8 -0.92 22.82 13.23
N ASP A 9 -0.41 23.97 13.63
CA ASP A 9 -0.49 25.22 12.86
C ASP A 9 0.56 26.22 13.35
N SER A 10 0.55 27.43 12.80
CA SER A 10 1.51 28.48 13.17
C SER A 10 1.31 29.05 14.59
N GLU A 11 0.14 28.86 15.19
CA GLU A 11 -0.18 29.39 16.53
C GLU A 11 0.25 28.40 17.61
N VAL A 12 -0.04 27.10 17.41
CA VAL A 12 0.26 26.02 18.36
C VAL A 12 1.67 25.45 18.16
N GLY A 13 2.12 25.34 16.91
CA GLY A 13 3.42 24.77 16.58
C GLY A 13 3.49 23.25 16.75
N TRP A 14 4.64 22.78 17.28
CA TRP A 14 4.89 21.35 17.51
C TRP A 14 4.30 20.89 18.83
N GLU A 15 3.48 19.87 18.79
CA GLU A 15 2.90 19.17 19.94
C GLU A 15 3.49 17.78 20.07
N ALA A 16 3.99 17.46 21.25
CA ALA A 16 4.54 16.15 21.55
C ALA A 16 3.43 15.14 21.82
N LEU A 17 3.51 13.96 21.19
CA LEU A 17 2.57 12.87 21.44
C LEU A 17 2.93 12.11 22.71
N PRO A 18 1.94 11.67 23.52
CA PRO A 18 2.20 10.99 24.77
C PRO A 18 2.83 9.60 24.54
N TYR A 19 3.72 9.23 25.44
CA TYR A 19 4.19 7.86 25.57
C TYR A 19 3.23 7.05 26.46
N PRO A 20 3.17 5.72 26.30
CA PRO A 20 2.60 4.86 27.34
C PRO A 20 3.48 4.88 28.59
N ASP A 21 2.97 4.33 29.67
CA ASP A 21 3.76 4.14 30.89
C ASP A 21 5.03 3.33 30.61
N GLY A 22 6.15 3.76 31.19
CA GLY A 22 7.44 3.08 31.03
C GLY A 22 8.60 3.99 30.68
N ASP A 23 9.78 3.40 30.52
CA ASP A 23 11.03 4.11 30.16
C ASP A 23 11.23 4.10 28.65
N TRP A 24 10.69 5.11 27.99
CA TRP A 24 10.78 5.30 26.54
C TRP A 24 11.80 6.38 26.20
N GLN A 25 12.57 6.15 25.15
CA GLN A 25 13.73 6.99 24.79
C GLN A 25 13.57 7.68 23.45
N ASP A 26 12.85 7.08 22.53
CA ASP A 26 12.69 7.55 21.15
C ASP A 26 11.33 7.16 20.58
N GLY A 27 10.97 7.71 19.44
CA GLY A 27 9.76 7.34 18.70
C GLY A 27 9.63 8.16 17.42
N SER A 28 8.77 7.69 16.53
CA SER A 28 8.51 8.35 15.25
C SER A 28 7.05 8.21 14.86
N CYS A 29 6.47 9.31 14.40
CA CYS A 29 5.21 9.30 13.64
C CYS A 29 5.51 8.89 12.19
N GLN A 30 4.60 8.15 11.58
CA GLN A 30 4.73 7.70 10.20
C GLN A 30 3.65 8.32 9.31
N GLN A 31 2.39 8.24 9.73
CA GLN A 31 1.27 8.81 8.99
C GLN A 31 0.13 9.21 9.94
N CYS A 32 -0.67 10.18 9.52
CA CYS A 32 -1.97 10.48 10.13
C CYS A 32 -3.10 10.27 9.11
N THR A 33 -4.32 10.04 9.61
CA THR A 33 -5.54 10.11 8.79
C THR A 33 -5.79 11.54 8.35
N GLY A 34 -6.52 11.72 7.23
CA GLY A 34 -6.78 13.05 6.67
C GLY A 34 -7.57 13.98 7.58
N ASP A 35 -8.35 13.44 8.51
CA ASP A 35 -9.07 14.18 9.55
C ASP A 35 -8.24 14.40 10.83
N GLY A 36 -7.00 13.88 10.86
CA GLY A 36 -6.10 13.96 12.01
C GLY A 36 -6.53 13.12 13.21
N LYS A 37 -7.55 12.26 13.06
CA LYS A 37 -8.06 11.46 14.18
C LYS A 37 -7.07 10.40 14.67
N TYR A 38 -6.33 9.78 13.77
CA TYR A 38 -5.37 8.73 14.08
C TYR A 38 -3.98 9.08 13.58
N ILE A 39 -2.96 8.74 14.38
CA ILE A 39 -1.55 8.86 14.02
C ILE A 39 -0.90 7.51 14.27
N THR A 40 -0.22 6.96 13.26
CA THR A 40 0.57 5.73 13.40
C THR A 40 2.04 6.01 13.54
N GLY A 41 2.75 5.07 14.15
CA GLY A 41 4.18 5.15 14.31
C GLY A 41 4.74 4.04 15.17
N TYR A 42 5.88 4.28 15.77
CA TYR A 42 6.51 3.37 16.72
C TYR A 42 7.16 4.13 17.87
N ILE A 43 7.36 3.42 18.97
CA ILE A 43 8.05 3.91 20.16
C ILE A 43 9.22 2.97 20.45
N MET A 44 10.37 3.54 20.82
CA MET A 44 11.57 2.80 21.22
C MET A 44 11.89 3.03 22.69
N GLY A 45 12.13 1.93 23.41
CA GLY A 45 12.64 1.92 24.76
C GLY A 45 14.00 1.26 24.84
N LYS A 46 14.57 1.26 26.05
CA LYS A 46 15.79 0.53 26.36
C LYS A 46 15.50 -0.97 26.28
N GLY A 47 16.25 -1.66 25.45
CA GLY A 47 16.16 -3.11 25.31
C GLY A 47 16.86 -3.87 26.44
N SER A 48 16.96 -5.18 26.25
CA SER A 48 17.78 -6.09 27.07
C SER A 48 19.19 -6.22 26.50
N ALA A 49 20.06 -6.95 27.19
CA ALA A 49 21.42 -7.26 26.69
C ALA A 49 21.38 -7.99 25.33
N ASP A 50 20.36 -8.83 25.10
CA ASP A 50 20.17 -9.61 23.84
C ASP A 50 19.48 -8.80 22.75
N SER A 51 18.86 -7.67 23.07
CA SER A 51 18.16 -6.78 22.13
C SER A 51 18.28 -5.36 22.66
N PRO A 52 19.24 -4.56 22.17
CA PRO A 52 19.55 -3.24 22.72
C PRO A 52 18.40 -2.24 22.57
N TYR A 53 17.43 -2.51 21.70
CA TYR A 53 16.26 -1.68 21.48
C TYR A 53 14.98 -2.50 21.59
N LYS A 54 14.00 -1.96 22.30
CA LYS A 54 12.63 -2.48 22.33
C LYS A 54 11.76 -1.52 21.54
N THR A 55 11.33 -1.95 20.36
CA THR A 55 10.42 -1.18 19.51
C THR A 55 9.02 -1.76 19.62
N ILE A 56 8.03 -0.92 19.89
CA ILE A 56 6.62 -1.29 19.91
C ILE A 56 5.85 -0.47 18.88
N PRO A 57 4.83 -1.09 18.23
CA PRO A 57 3.94 -0.38 17.33
C PRO A 57 3.08 0.60 18.13
N ALA A 58 2.89 1.79 17.57
CA ALA A 58 2.17 2.86 18.23
C ALA A 58 1.00 3.36 17.37
N LEU A 59 -0.09 3.65 18.05
CA LEU A 59 -1.26 4.35 17.53
C LEU A 59 -1.66 5.39 18.56
N TRP A 60 -1.86 6.62 18.11
CA TRP A 60 -2.44 7.71 18.90
C TRP A 60 -3.80 8.06 18.31
N GLU A 61 -4.76 8.26 19.19
CA GLU A 61 -6.13 8.64 18.83
C GLU A 61 -6.46 10.01 19.43
N LYS A 62 -6.95 10.91 18.58
CA LYS A 62 -7.40 12.25 18.97
C LYS A 62 -8.65 12.14 19.84
N GLN A 63 -8.66 12.85 20.96
CA GLN A 63 -9.75 12.91 21.90
C GLN A 63 -10.68 14.11 21.59
N GLU A 64 -11.81 14.19 22.27
CA GLU A 64 -12.79 15.28 22.12
C GLU A 64 -12.23 16.66 22.51
N ASP A 65 -11.26 16.69 23.41
CA ASP A 65 -10.55 17.90 23.86
C ASP A 65 -9.36 18.28 22.97
N ASP A 66 -9.28 17.71 21.78
CA ASP A 66 -8.19 17.90 20.83
C ASP A 66 -6.81 17.32 21.25
N THR A 67 -6.69 16.73 22.41
CA THR A 67 -5.46 16.05 22.83
C THR A 67 -5.33 14.68 22.16
N TYR A 68 -4.15 14.08 22.19
CA TYR A 68 -3.93 12.72 21.72
C TYR A 68 -3.68 11.77 22.88
N LYS A 69 -4.28 10.58 22.76
CA LYS A 69 -4.06 9.47 23.69
C LYS A 69 -3.33 8.34 22.96
N TYR A 70 -2.33 7.76 23.63
CA TYR A 70 -1.74 6.52 23.17
C TYR A 70 -2.72 5.36 23.37
N VAL A 71 -3.02 4.65 22.28
CA VAL A 71 -3.92 3.50 22.29
C VAL A 71 -3.12 2.19 22.30
N GLY A 72 -2.00 2.18 21.61
CA GLY A 72 -1.22 0.97 21.39
C GLY A 72 -1.80 0.08 20.29
N LEU A 73 -0.98 -0.84 19.84
CA LEU A 73 -1.35 -1.89 18.90
C LEU A 73 -0.84 -3.22 19.45
N PRO A 74 -1.46 -4.36 19.10
CA PRO A 74 -0.93 -5.66 19.45
C PRO A 74 0.54 -5.77 19.05
N ASN A 75 1.39 -6.13 20.00
CA ASN A 75 2.82 -6.29 19.79
C ASN A 75 3.19 -7.77 19.80
N PRO A 76 3.41 -8.40 18.62
CA PRO A 76 3.85 -9.78 18.54
C PRO A 76 5.10 -10.01 19.37
N GLN A 77 5.09 -11.00 20.25
CA GLN A 77 6.28 -11.34 21.07
C GLN A 77 7.33 -12.09 20.25
N THR A 78 6.87 -12.79 19.22
CA THR A 78 7.73 -13.48 18.26
C THR A 78 7.55 -12.91 16.87
N ASP A 79 8.64 -12.85 16.13
CA ASP A 79 8.63 -12.51 14.72
C ASP A 79 8.05 -13.66 13.86
N PHE A 80 7.95 -13.41 12.57
CA PHE A 80 7.39 -14.38 11.62
C PHE A 80 8.27 -15.63 11.39
N LEU A 81 9.51 -15.64 11.88
CA LEU A 81 10.41 -16.80 11.88
C LEU A 81 10.48 -17.52 13.25
N GLY A 82 9.77 -17.01 14.26
CA GLY A 82 9.71 -17.59 15.60
C GLY A 82 10.77 -17.06 16.57
N GLY A 83 11.61 -16.11 16.13
CA GLY A 83 12.54 -15.38 16.98
C GLY A 83 11.85 -14.29 17.80
N LYS A 84 12.58 -13.58 18.66
CA LYS A 84 12.05 -12.42 19.36
C LYS A 84 11.81 -11.28 18.38
N THR A 85 10.64 -10.68 18.44
CA THR A 85 10.35 -9.49 17.64
C THR A 85 11.25 -8.33 18.04
N GLN A 86 12.02 -7.80 17.10
CA GLN A 86 12.92 -6.67 17.35
C GLN A 86 12.33 -5.35 16.93
N PHE A 87 11.68 -5.33 15.77
CA PHE A 87 11.21 -4.10 15.18
C PHE A 87 9.87 -4.29 14.49
N ILE A 88 8.89 -3.49 14.91
CA ILE A 88 7.62 -3.32 14.22
C ILE A 88 7.38 -1.81 14.04
N SER A 89 7.09 -1.42 12.81
CA SER A 89 6.78 -0.03 12.48
C SER A 89 5.50 0.04 11.66
N PRO A 90 4.36 0.40 12.26
CA PRO A 90 3.18 0.84 11.52
C PRO A 90 3.55 1.99 10.58
N ARG A 91 3.12 1.91 9.31
CA ARG A 91 3.50 2.87 8.27
C ARG A 91 2.32 3.66 7.76
N THR A 92 1.25 2.95 7.42
CA THR A 92 0.10 3.52 6.71
C THR A 92 -1.17 3.15 7.43
N ILE A 93 -2.11 4.08 7.55
CA ILE A 93 -3.44 3.85 8.11
C ILE A 93 -4.51 4.23 7.10
N SER A 94 -5.56 3.41 6.99
CA SER A 94 -6.73 3.74 6.16
C SER A 94 -7.47 4.97 6.69
N PRO A 95 -8.11 5.78 5.82
CA PRO A 95 -8.85 6.96 6.24
C PRO A 95 -9.95 6.71 7.27
N ASP A 96 -10.55 5.52 7.25
CA ASP A 96 -11.57 5.11 8.24
C ASP A 96 -10.96 4.67 9.58
N GLY A 97 -9.63 4.63 9.68
CA GLY A 97 -8.91 4.24 10.89
C GLY A 97 -9.03 2.77 11.26
N LYS A 98 -9.42 1.87 10.34
CA LYS A 98 -9.69 0.46 10.64
C LYS A 98 -8.59 -0.50 10.19
N THR A 99 -7.76 -0.11 9.24
CA THR A 99 -6.66 -0.94 8.71
C THR A 99 -5.35 -0.18 8.82
N ILE A 100 -4.35 -0.81 9.42
CA ILE A 100 -2.99 -0.28 9.52
C ILE A 100 -2.04 -1.29 8.90
N ILE A 101 -1.10 -0.79 8.10
CA ILE A 101 -0.04 -1.60 7.54
C ILE A 101 1.29 -1.13 8.09
N GLY A 102 2.10 -2.09 8.43
CA GLY A 102 3.43 -1.85 8.94
C GLY A 102 4.45 -2.84 8.39
N VAL A 103 5.62 -2.75 8.97
CA VAL A 103 6.76 -3.63 8.70
C VAL A 103 7.11 -4.35 9.99
N MET A 104 7.23 -5.66 9.91
CA MET A 104 7.82 -6.51 10.94
C MET A 104 9.18 -6.99 10.45
N MET A 105 10.22 -6.83 11.26
CA MET A 105 11.56 -7.32 10.99
C MET A 105 11.87 -8.51 11.91
N GLU A 106 12.47 -9.54 11.35
CA GLU A 106 12.92 -10.70 12.14
C GLU A 106 14.12 -10.38 13.03
N GLN A 107 14.41 -11.25 13.99
CA GLN A 107 15.38 -11.01 15.06
C GLN A 107 16.78 -10.62 14.56
N ARG A 108 17.25 -11.14 13.44
CA ARG A 108 18.59 -10.85 12.89
C ARG A 108 18.63 -9.60 12.03
N GLY A 109 17.44 -9.04 11.68
CA GLY A 109 17.32 -7.83 10.87
C GLY A 109 17.55 -8.01 9.37
N PHE A 110 17.66 -9.25 8.88
CA PHE A 110 17.91 -9.51 7.45
C PHE A 110 16.62 -9.59 6.64
N TYR A 111 15.52 -10.01 7.25
CA TYR A 111 14.25 -10.20 6.57
C TYR A 111 13.17 -9.34 7.20
N SER A 112 12.32 -8.79 6.36
CA SER A 112 11.16 -8.04 6.78
C SER A 112 9.92 -8.49 6.01
N GLN A 113 8.77 -8.40 6.66
CA GLN A 113 7.48 -8.73 6.05
C GLN A 113 6.46 -7.64 6.40
N PRO A 114 5.49 -7.38 5.51
CA PRO A 114 4.35 -6.57 5.87
C PRO A 114 3.56 -7.23 7.00
N ILE A 115 3.17 -6.42 7.99
CA ILE A 115 2.21 -6.76 9.03
C ILE A 115 0.97 -5.91 8.84
N ILE A 116 -0.20 -6.51 8.95
CA ILE A 116 -1.49 -5.83 8.78
C ILE A 116 -2.23 -5.89 10.10
N TYR A 117 -2.72 -4.75 10.57
CA TYR A 117 -3.59 -4.65 11.73
C TYR A 117 -5.00 -4.33 11.27
N HIS A 118 -5.97 -4.99 11.88
CA HIS A 118 -7.40 -4.76 11.66
C HIS A 118 -8.07 -4.39 12.97
N LYS A 119 -8.90 -3.33 12.94
CA LYS A 119 -9.75 -2.95 14.06
C LYS A 119 -11.05 -3.74 13.97
N LYS A 120 -11.34 -4.53 15.00
CA LYS A 120 -12.59 -5.29 15.13
C LYS A 120 -13.76 -4.36 15.47
N ASP A 121 -14.98 -4.86 15.29
CA ASP A 121 -16.20 -4.12 15.64
C ASP A 121 -16.30 -3.80 17.14
N ASN A 122 -15.68 -4.61 18.00
CA ASN A 122 -15.58 -4.34 19.45
C ASN A 122 -14.50 -3.30 19.81
N GLY A 123 -13.79 -2.74 18.82
CA GLY A 123 -12.74 -1.74 19.00
C GLY A 123 -11.34 -2.29 19.27
N GLU A 124 -11.19 -3.60 19.49
CA GLU A 124 -9.90 -4.25 19.64
C GLU A 124 -9.15 -4.36 18.31
N TRP A 125 -7.82 -4.38 18.40
CA TRP A 125 -6.96 -4.61 17.24
C TRP A 125 -6.46 -6.04 17.21
N GLU A 126 -6.41 -6.62 16.02
CA GLU A 126 -5.70 -7.86 15.72
C GLU A 126 -4.69 -7.65 14.59
N TYR A 127 -3.77 -8.59 14.40
CA TYR A 127 -2.78 -8.51 13.33
C TYR A 127 -2.66 -9.83 12.57
N GLU A 128 -2.16 -9.72 11.34
CA GLU A 128 -1.81 -10.86 10.49
C GLU A 128 -0.53 -10.57 9.69
N THR A 129 0.14 -11.65 9.26
CA THR A 129 1.33 -11.62 8.39
C THR A 129 1.09 -12.54 7.17
N PRO A 130 0.18 -12.17 6.26
CA PRO A 130 -0.35 -13.07 5.25
C PRO A 130 0.70 -13.53 4.22
N PHE A 131 1.75 -12.74 4.01
CA PHE A 131 2.75 -13.00 2.98
C PHE A 131 3.80 -14.04 3.36
N VAL A 132 3.97 -14.33 4.66
CA VAL A 132 4.96 -15.30 5.14
C VAL A 132 4.73 -16.67 4.52
N ALA A 133 3.48 -17.16 4.56
CA ALA A 133 3.12 -18.43 3.98
C ALA A 133 3.25 -18.50 2.45
N LEU A 134 3.22 -17.36 1.77
CA LEU A 134 3.43 -17.28 0.32
C LEU A 134 4.90 -17.32 -0.06
N SER A 135 5.76 -16.75 0.78
CA SER A 135 7.21 -16.62 0.51
C SER A 135 8.02 -17.83 0.98
N TYR A 136 7.66 -18.41 2.12
CA TYR A 136 8.55 -19.32 2.86
C TYR A 136 7.89 -20.64 3.24
N ASN A 137 8.70 -21.70 3.27
CA ASN A 137 8.35 -22.97 3.87
C ASN A 137 8.85 -22.99 5.33
N MET A 138 7.95 -22.73 6.28
CA MET A 138 8.31 -22.58 7.68
C MET A 138 8.76 -23.88 8.35
N GLU A 139 8.32 -25.04 7.86
CA GLU A 139 8.79 -26.34 8.38
C GLU A 139 10.25 -26.57 7.97
N VAL A 140 10.62 -26.18 6.76
CA VAL A 140 12.05 -26.20 6.33
C VAL A 140 12.85 -25.25 7.22
N TYR A 141 12.37 -24.03 7.48
CA TYR A 141 13.08 -23.09 8.35
C TYR A 141 13.42 -23.72 9.71
N LYS A 142 12.42 -24.27 10.41
CA LYS A 142 12.58 -24.89 11.73
C LYS A 142 13.61 -26.02 11.74
N THR A 143 13.67 -26.82 10.66
CA THR A 143 14.58 -27.97 10.58
C THR A 143 15.98 -27.64 10.14
N TRP A 144 16.18 -26.50 9.50
CA TRP A 144 17.48 -26.12 8.92
C TRP A 144 18.22 -25.04 9.71
N ILE A 145 17.51 -24.20 10.46
CA ILE A 145 18.14 -23.07 11.17
C ILE A 145 19.16 -23.56 12.21
N ASP A 146 18.87 -24.65 12.90
CA ASP A 146 19.79 -25.25 13.88
C ASP A 146 21.03 -25.90 13.25
N LYS A 147 21.04 -26.07 11.92
CA LYS A 147 22.18 -26.62 11.16
C LYS A 147 23.08 -25.53 10.57
N GLU A 148 22.77 -24.26 10.82
CA GLU A 148 23.59 -23.14 10.37
C GLU A 148 25.00 -23.25 10.99
N PRO A 149 26.08 -23.29 10.17
CA PRO A 149 27.45 -23.27 10.68
C PRO A 149 27.67 -22.08 11.60
N GLN A 150 28.23 -22.35 12.78
CA GLN A 150 28.49 -21.31 13.78
C GLN A 150 29.98 -20.94 13.78
N THR A 151 30.30 -19.66 13.79
CA THR A 151 31.67 -19.14 13.78
C THR A 151 32.55 -19.77 14.86
N LYS A 152 31.98 -19.94 16.08
CA LYS A 152 32.66 -20.54 17.24
C LYS A 152 33.16 -21.97 17.03
N ASP A 153 32.56 -22.72 16.10
CA ASP A 153 32.90 -24.12 15.81
C ASP A 153 34.07 -24.22 14.82
N TYR A 154 34.41 -23.13 14.16
CA TYR A 154 35.46 -23.06 13.12
C TYR A 154 36.64 -22.19 13.51
N ILE A 155 36.42 -21.09 14.20
CA ILE A 155 37.42 -20.05 14.44
C ILE A 155 37.83 -20.07 15.92
N THR A 156 38.96 -20.69 16.18
CA THR A 156 39.62 -20.73 17.51
C THR A 156 40.86 -19.85 17.58
N ALA A 157 41.47 -19.56 16.46
CA ALA A 157 42.64 -18.69 16.32
C ALA A 157 42.22 -17.20 16.43
N ARG A 158 43.13 -16.35 16.90
CA ARG A 158 42.92 -14.89 16.98
C ARG A 158 43.36 -14.22 15.67
N PRO A 159 42.78 -13.05 15.34
CA PRO A 159 43.29 -12.24 14.24
C PRO A 159 44.79 -11.98 14.34
N GLY A 160 45.55 -12.35 13.27
CA GLY A 160 47.01 -12.25 13.22
C GLY A 160 47.77 -13.56 13.48
N GLU A 161 47.11 -14.60 13.97
CA GLU A 161 47.68 -15.93 14.05
C GLU A 161 47.68 -16.63 12.68
N SER A 162 48.63 -17.54 12.44
CA SER A 162 48.93 -18.14 11.11
C SER A 162 47.75 -18.86 10.48
N ASP A 163 46.92 -19.49 11.28
CA ASP A 163 45.79 -20.33 10.85
C ASP A 163 44.43 -19.61 10.89
N TYR A 164 44.36 -18.38 11.40
CA TYR A 164 43.14 -17.60 11.49
C TYR A 164 42.43 -17.49 10.12
N ILE A 165 43.16 -17.11 9.06
CA ILE A 165 42.57 -16.89 7.74
C ILE A 165 42.00 -18.18 7.14
N GLU A 166 42.70 -19.31 7.32
CA GLU A 166 42.19 -20.60 6.82
C GLU A 166 40.96 -21.07 7.58
N GLN A 167 40.89 -20.84 8.88
CA GLN A 167 39.67 -21.11 9.70
C GLN A 167 38.48 -20.24 9.25
N VAL A 168 38.70 -18.95 8.99
CA VAL A 168 37.68 -18.05 8.45
C VAL A 168 37.18 -18.55 7.09
N LYS A 169 38.06 -18.92 6.17
CA LYS A 169 37.68 -19.45 4.85
C LYS A 169 36.93 -20.78 4.96
N ALA A 170 37.32 -21.67 5.86
CA ALA A 170 36.62 -22.92 6.12
C ALA A 170 35.17 -22.66 6.55
N TYR A 171 35.00 -21.79 7.54
CA TYR A 171 33.66 -21.35 7.97
C TYR A 171 32.85 -20.76 6.80
N GLN A 172 33.44 -19.84 6.05
CA GLN A 172 32.74 -19.17 4.93
C GLN A 172 32.29 -20.17 3.86
N ARG A 173 33.12 -21.15 3.50
CA ARG A 173 32.76 -22.21 2.53
C ARG A 173 31.57 -23.03 3.00
N ASP A 174 31.59 -23.50 4.24
CA ASP A 174 30.53 -24.35 4.78
C ASP A 174 29.24 -23.54 4.98
N HIS A 175 29.36 -22.28 5.43
CA HIS A 175 28.22 -21.37 5.55
C HIS A 175 27.60 -21.05 4.18
N ALA A 176 28.40 -20.76 3.14
CA ALA A 176 27.90 -20.48 1.79
C ALA A 176 27.17 -21.71 1.20
N LYS A 177 27.72 -22.92 1.39
CA LYS A 177 27.07 -24.16 0.99
C LYS A 177 25.73 -24.36 1.69
N TRP A 178 25.72 -24.21 3.02
CA TRP A 178 24.49 -24.30 3.81
C TRP A 178 23.47 -23.24 3.37
N GLN A 179 23.86 -21.98 3.20
CA GLN A 179 23.00 -20.88 2.82
C GLN A 179 22.33 -21.12 1.46
N TYR A 180 23.10 -21.60 0.46
CA TYR A 180 22.57 -21.92 -0.85
C TYR A 180 21.50 -23.02 -0.79
N GLN A 181 21.80 -24.11 -0.09
CA GLN A 181 20.88 -25.23 0.06
C GLN A 181 19.63 -24.84 0.86
N PHE A 182 19.82 -24.07 1.92
CA PHE A 182 18.73 -23.55 2.75
C PHE A 182 17.81 -22.65 1.94
N PHE A 183 18.32 -21.68 1.21
CA PHE A 183 17.51 -20.77 0.38
C PHE A 183 16.70 -21.54 -0.66
N LYS A 184 17.32 -22.52 -1.31
CA LYS A 184 16.65 -23.36 -2.31
C LYS A 184 15.50 -24.19 -1.73
N ALA A 185 15.61 -24.63 -0.49
CA ALA A 185 14.59 -25.43 0.17
C ALA A 185 13.53 -24.57 0.86
N TRP A 186 13.93 -23.46 1.46
CA TRP A 186 13.08 -22.59 2.29
C TRP A 186 12.22 -21.63 1.48
N LYS A 187 12.81 -20.97 0.46
CA LYS A 187 12.08 -20.04 -0.39
C LYS A 187 11.20 -20.82 -1.36
N LYS A 188 9.88 -20.68 -1.23
CA LYS A 188 8.90 -21.32 -2.11
C LYS A 188 8.22 -20.35 -3.07
N GLY A 189 8.32 -19.06 -2.81
CA GLY A 189 7.72 -17.99 -3.59
C GLY A 189 8.54 -16.71 -3.51
N PRO A 190 8.03 -15.62 -4.09
CA PRO A 190 8.70 -14.32 -4.02
C PRO A 190 8.72 -13.79 -2.60
N GLU A 191 9.74 -13.01 -2.28
CA GLU A 191 9.77 -12.21 -1.07
C GLU A 191 8.92 -10.95 -1.27
N PHE A 192 8.04 -10.66 -0.33
CA PHE A 192 7.26 -9.42 -0.34
C PHE A 192 8.04 -8.33 0.36
N THR A 193 8.33 -7.24 -0.36
CA THR A 193 9.02 -6.12 0.24
C THR A 193 8.05 -5.33 1.11
N SER A 194 8.52 -4.97 2.27
CA SER A 194 7.76 -4.19 3.23
C SER A 194 7.90 -2.67 3.06
N VAL A 195 8.67 -2.25 2.06
CA VAL A 195 8.93 -0.83 1.78
C VAL A 195 9.02 -0.59 0.27
N PRO A 196 8.22 0.32 -0.28
CA PRO A 196 7.13 1.04 0.37
C PRO A 196 5.92 0.15 0.65
N VAL A 197 5.25 0.37 1.76
CA VAL A 197 3.96 -0.26 2.06
C VAL A 197 2.87 0.68 1.60
N ILE A 198 2.17 0.30 0.54
CA ILE A 198 1.17 1.13 -0.12
C ILE A 198 -0.20 0.50 0.05
N MET A 199 -1.17 1.33 0.42
CA MET A 199 -2.56 0.92 0.63
C MET A 199 -3.50 1.87 -0.09
N SER A 200 -4.60 1.33 -0.64
CA SER A 200 -5.68 2.13 -1.17
C SER A 200 -6.39 2.92 -0.07
N GLU A 201 -7.03 4.02 -0.46
CA GLU A 201 -7.73 4.90 0.49
C GLU A 201 -8.80 4.16 1.32
N ASN A 202 -9.53 3.22 0.72
CA ASN A 202 -10.53 2.41 1.42
C ASN A 202 -9.95 1.20 2.18
N GLY A 203 -8.63 1.02 2.20
CA GLY A 203 -7.97 -0.10 2.87
C GLY A 203 -8.12 -1.47 2.20
N GLN A 204 -8.82 -1.56 1.07
CA GLN A 204 -9.13 -2.83 0.41
C GLN A 204 -7.94 -3.44 -0.34
N TYR A 205 -7.09 -2.61 -0.94
CA TYR A 205 -5.95 -3.09 -1.71
C TYR A 205 -4.63 -2.65 -1.13
N LEU A 206 -3.69 -3.58 -1.10
CA LEU A 206 -2.27 -3.32 -0.86
C LEU A 206 -1.49 -3.58 -2.14
N ALA A 207 -0.47 -2.77 -2.37
CA ALA A 207 0.45 -2.92 -3.48
C ALA A 207 1.89 -3.13 -2.99
N PRO A 208 2.22 -4.27 -2.38
CA PRO A 208 3.61 -4.59 -2.08
C PRO A 208 4.35 -4.93 -3.38
N THR A 209 5.64 -4.69 -3.37
CA THR A 209 6.53 -5.18 -4.42
C THR A 209 7.03 -6.57 -4.04
N THR A 210 7.14 -7.45 -5.01
CA THR A 210 7.72 -8.78 -4.81
C THR A 210 9.08 -8.88 -5.47
N VAL A 211 9.99 -9.63 -4.84
CA VAL A 211 11.34 -9.87 -5.32
C VAL A 211 11.59 -11.36 -5.44
N ILE A 212 12.09 -11.79 -6.57
CA ILE A 212 12.59 -13.15 -6.79
C ILE A 212 14.08 -13.05 -7.06
N ASP A 213 14.88 -13.46 -6.09
CA ASP A 213 16.34 -13.56 -6.23
C ASP A 213 16.73 -15.00 -6.55
N GLU A 214 17.53 -15.19 -7.59
CA GLU A 214 18.17 -16.46 -7.91
C GLU A 214 19.63 -16.40 -7.50
N TYR A 215 20.13 -17.50 -6.93
CA TYR A 215 21.50 -17.62 -6.47
C TYR A 215 22.21 -18.78 -7.15
N SER A 216 23.49 -18.62 -7.37
CA SER A 216 24.41 -19.70 -7.76
C SER A 216 25.43 -19.93 -6.66
N TYR A 217 25.95 -21.16 -6.60
CA TYR A 217 27.01 -21.57 -5.72
C TYR A 217 27.86 -22.63 -6.43
N THR A 218 29.19 -22.51 -6.36
CA THR A 218 30.13 -23.52 -6.81
C THR A 218 30.82 -24.12 -5.57
N GLU A 219 31.02 -25.42 -5.56
CA GLU A 219 31.70 -26.10 -4.43
C GLU A 219 33.06 -25.46 -4.16
N GLY A 220 33.28 -25.04 -2.94
CA GLY A 220 34.49 -24.33 -2.53
C GLY A 220 34.39 -22.82 -2.52
N ASP A 221 33.31 -22.23 -3.06
CA ASP A 221 33.04 -20.78 -2.92
C ASP A 221 32.83 -20.40 -1.44
N THR A 222 33.32 -19.23 -1.08
CA THR A 222 33.15 -18.66 0.29
C THR A 222 31.90 -17.81 0.44
N ASP A 223 31.13 -17.64 -0.64
CA ASP A 223 29.89 -16.88 -0.66
C ASP A 223 28.98 -17.37 -1.78
N ILE A 224 27.68 -17.12 -1.66
CA ILE A 224 26.71 -17.33 -2.74
C ILE A 224 26.63 -16.08 -3.61
N LYS A 225 26.42 -16.28 -4.92
CA LYS A 225 26.30 -15.16 -5.87
C LYS A 225 24.86 -15.03 -6.31
N ARG A 226 24.30 -13.83 -6.16
CA ARG A 226 23.01 -13.53 -6.77
C ARG A 226 23.20 -13.36 -8.27
N VAL A 227 22.57 -14.23 -9.07
CA VAL A 227 22.68 -14.26 -10.54
C VAL A 227 21.57 -13.49 -11.23
N SER A 228 20.39 -13.42 -10.62
CA SER A 228 19.30 -12.60 -11.12
C SER A 228 18.48 -12.01 -9.98
N ARG A 229 17.81 -10.91 -10.26
CA ARG A 229 16.78 -10.30 -9.42
C ARG A 229 15.63 -9.86 -10.32
N LEU A 230 14.47 -10.40 -10.09
CA LEU A 230 13.23 -10.01 -10.75
C LEU A 230 12.31 -9.35 -9.76
N ILE A 231 11.74 -8.22 -10.15
CA ILE A 231 10.84 -7.42 -9.32
C ILE A 231 9.48 -7.40 -10.02
N TYR A 232 8.42 -7.70 -9.28
CA TYR A 232 7.07 -7.69 -9.81
C TYR A 232 6.12 -6.93 -8.86
N PRO A 233 5.14 -6.19 -9.40
CA PRO A 233 4.06 -5.65 -8.58
C PRO A 233 3.17 -6.79 -8.08
N CYS A 234 2.64 -6.61 -6.89
CA CYS A 234 1.63 -7.48 -6.32
C CYS A 234 0.41 -6.66 -5.92
N ARG A 235 -0.75 -7.22 -6.15
CA ARG A 235 -2.02 -6.72 -5.64
C ARG A 235 -2.53 -7.70 -4.60
N TYR A 236 -2.70 -7.22 -3.38
CA TYR A 236 -3.30 -8.01 -2.30
C TYR A 236 -4.63 -7.39 -1.91
N ASN A 237 -5.69 -8.20 -1.92
CA ASN A 237 -7.01 -7.78 -1.46
C ASN A 237 -7.16 -8.17 0.02
N THR A 238 -7.31 -7.17 0.89
CA THR A 238 -7.43 -7.37 2.35
C THR A 238 -8.74 -8.04 2.76
N VAL A 239 -9.76 -8.01 1.90
CA VAL A 239 -11.07 -8.63 2.16
C VAL A 239 -11.08 -10.09 1.75
N THR A 240 -10.67 -10.40 0.50
CA THR A 240 -10.62 -11.80 0.02
C THR A 240 -9.38 -12.55 0.46
N LYS A 241 -8.36 -11.85 0.99
CA LYS A 241 -7.06 -12.41 1.41
C LYS A 241 -6.26 -13.02 0.26
N GLU A 242 -6.53 -12.58 -0.98
CA GLU A 242 -5.86 -13.06 -2.17
C GLU A 242 -4.74 -12.14 -2.61
N ALA A 243 -3.60 -12.74 -2.99
CA ALA A 243 -2.45 -12.05 -3.53
C ALA A 243 -2.27 -12.39 -5.00
N GLU A 244 -2.25 -11.39 -5.86
CA GLU A 244 -1.99 -11.52 -7.29
C GLU A 244 -0.61 -10.93 -7.62
N ILE A 245 0.34 -11.78 -8.03
CA ILE A 245 1.66 -11.35 -8.48
C ILE A 245 1.62 -11.18 -9.99
N ILE A 246 1.82 -9.95 -10.47
CA ILE A 246 1.62 -9.59 -11.88
C ILE A 246 2.95 -9.72 -12.63
N LYS A 247 3.25 -10.94 -13.09
CA LYS A 247 4.55 -11.28 -13.74
C LYS A 247 4.70 -10.73 -15.15
N THR A 248 3.62 -10.22 -15.75
CA THR A 248 3.63 -9.65 -17.12
C THR A 248 4.29 -8.27 -17.20
N VAL A 249 4.50 -7.62 -16.06
CA VAL A 249 5.08 -6.27 -15.98
C VAL A 249 6.25 -6.23 -14.98
N PRO A 250 7.40 -6.81 -15.34
CA PRO A 250 8.59 -6.75 -14.49
C PRO A 250 9.02 -5.31 -14.26
N ASP A 251 9.72 -5.08 -13.16
CA ASP A 251 10.30 -3.79 -12.74
C ASP A 251 9.27 -2.65 -12.55
N PHE A 252 7.99 -3.00 -12.44
CA PHE A 252 6.97 -2.05 -12.04
C PHE A 252 6.91 -1.97 -10.51
N ILE A 253 7.37 -0.85 -9.96
CA ILE A 253 7.37 -0.59 -8.52
C ILE A 253 6.21 0.35 -8.20
N PRO A 254 5.12 -0.12 -7.57
CA PRO A 254 4.01 0.73 -7.22
C PRO A 254 4.41 1.84 -6.25
N VAL A 255 3.88 3.04 -6.46
CA VAL A 255 3.99 4.18 -5.51
C VAL A 255 2.62 4.58 -4.96
N ALA A 256 1.54 4.14 -5.61
CA ALA A 256 0.17 4.33 -5.14
C ALA A 256 -0.74 3.22 -5.69
N VAL A 257 -1.87 3.00 -5.03
CA VAL A 257 -2.92 2.06 -5.45
C VAL A 257 -4.30 2.68 -5.22
N SER A 258 -5.19 2.55 -6.20
CA SER A 258 -6.57 3.03 -6.13
C SER A 258 -7.47 2.09 -5.31
N ASN A 259 -8.69 2.54 -4.99
CA ASN A 259 -9.74 1.73 -4.37
C ASN A 259 -10.24 0.58 -5.26
N TYR A 260 -9.83 0.58 -6.54
CA TYR A 260 -10.16 -0.45 -7.53
C TYR A 260 -8.99 -1.41 -7.79
N GLY A 261 -7.83 -1.16 -7.17
CA GLY A 261 -6.64 -1.96 -7.33
C GLY A 261 -5.75 -1.56 -8.51
N ASP A 262 -6.04 -0.43 -9.20
CA ASP A 262 -5.11 0.12 -10.19
C ASP A 262 -3.89 0.70 -9.49
N MET A 263 -2.71 0.53 -10.08
CA MET A 263 -1.46 0.97 -9.47
C MET A 263 -0.79 2.05 -10.31
N LEU A 264 -0.16 3.01 -9.63
CA LEU A 264 0.66 4.06 -10.25
C LEU A 264 2.13 3.77 -9.99
N SER A 265 2.96 4.00 -11.00
CA SER A 265 4.42 3.88 -10.92
C SER A 265 5.10 4.93 -11.78
N SER A 266 6.41 5.09 -11.60
CA SER A 266 7.26 5.92 -12.44
C SER A 266 8.62 5.26 -12.64
N ASP A 267 9.21 5.42 -13.82
CA ASP A 267 10.61 5.05 -14.11
C ASP A 267 11.57 6.24 -14.00
N GLY A 268 11.06 7.39 -13.56
CA GLY A 268 11.80 8.65 -13.44
C GLY A 268 11.67 9.56 -14.67
N GLU A 269 11.29 9.05 -15.83
CA GLU A 269 11.02 9.82 -17.03
C GLU A 269 9.53 9.86 -17.37
N LYS A 270 8.84 8.76 -17.11
CA LYS A 270 7.43 8.57 -17.42
C LYS A 270 6.68 7.99 -16.23
N MET A 271 5.39 8.28 -16.20
CA MET A 271 4.45 7.69 -15.26
C MET A 271 3.59 6.64 -15.95
N PHE A 272 3.27 5.57 -15.22
CA PHE A 272 2.51 4.44 -15.74
C PHE A 272 1.38 4.06 -14.79
N LEU A 273 0.24 3.70 -15.38
CA LEU A 273 -0.84 2.99 -14.69
C LEU A 273 -0.78 1.51 -15.04
N LEU A 274 -0.98 0.68 -14.05
CA LEU A 274 -1.24 -0.76 -14.20
C LEU A 274 -2.70 -0.98 -13.84
N LEU A 275 -3.52 -1.17 -14.86
CA LEU A 275 -4.96 -1.31 -14.71
C LEU A 275 -5.33 -2.66 -14.11
N HIS A 276 -6.24 -2.67 -13.14
CA HIS A 276 -6.69 -3.92 -12.49
C HIS A 276 -7.48 -4.81 -13.45
N GLU A 277 -8.27 -4.21 -14.31
CA GLU A 277 -9.21 -4.91 -15.19
C GLU A 277 -8.53 -5.97 -16.07
N ASN A 278 -7.34 -5.69 -16.58
CA ASN A 278 -6.66 -6.54 -17.56
C ASN A 278 -5.16 -6.69 -17.32
N ASN A 279 -4.65 -6.12 -16.23
CA ASN A 279 -3.21 -6.04 -15.92
C ASN A 279 -2.39 -5.36 -17.04
N GLU A 280 -3.00 -4.42 -17.76
CA GLU A 280 -2.34 -3.62 -18.80
C GLU A 280 -1.52 -2.49 -18.16
N LYS A 281 -0.22 -2.42 -18.49
CA LYS A 281 0.63 -1.28 -18.19
C LYS A 281 0.47 -0.25 -19.31
N ILE A 282 -0.03 0.92 -18.99
CA ILE A 282 -0.21 2.03 -19.93
C ILE A 282 0.51 3.28 -19.44
N GLU A 283 1.14 4.03 -20.33
CA GLU A 283 1.68 5.35 -19.99
C GLU A 283 0.55 6.29 -19.57
N LEU A 284 0.71 6.99 -18.46
CA LEU A 284 -0.33 7.85 -17.90
C LEU A 284 -0.79 8.92 -18.91
N THR A 285 0.13 9.49 -19.68
CA THR A 285 -0.20 10.50 -20.69
C THR A 285 -1.08 9.95 -21.81
N GLU A 286 -0.80 8.74 -22.27
CA GLU A 286 -1.61 8.04 -23.27
C GLU A 286 -3.01 7.71 -22.71
N TRP A 287 -3.07 7.23 -21.48
CA TRP A 287 -4.33 6.95 -20.80
C TRP A 287 -5.19 8.22 -20.63
N LEU A 288 -4.59 9.33 -20.19
CA LEU A 288 -5.27 10.62 -20.06
C LEU A 288 -5.80 11.12 -21.38
N LYS A 289 -4.98 11.02 -22.45
CA LYS A 289 -5.37 11.42 -23.79
C LYS A 289 -6.52 10.57 -24.33
N LYS A 290 -6.44 9.26 -24.17
CA LYS A 290 -7.47 8.32 -24.65
C LYS A 290 -8.79 8.48 -23.89
N LYS A 291 -8.72 8.65 -22.57
CA LYS A 291 -9.91 8.67 -21.70
C LYS A 291 -10.56 10.04 -21.57
N TYR A 292 -9.75 11.12 -21.57
CA TYR A 292 -10.21 12.47 -21.25
C TYR A 292 -9.87 13.49 -22.34
N GLY A 293 -9.18 13.12 -23.42
CA GLY A 293 -8.69 14.04 -24.43
C GLY A 293 -7.62 15.01 -23.92
N PHE A 294 -7.01 14.72 -22.78
CA PHE A 294 -6.06 15.57 -22.08
C PHE A 294 -4.63 15.10 -22.34
N ASN A 295 -3.80 15.97 -22.95
CA ASN A 295 -2.38 15.70 -23.10
C ASN A 295 -1.60 16.39 -21.97
N LEU A 296 -0.98 15.62 -21.11
CA LEU A 296 -0.24 16.14 -19.96
C LEU A 296 0.92 17.05 -20.37
N TYR A 297 1.65 16.67 -21.43
CA TYR A 297 2.82 17.45 -21.88
C TYR A 297 2.47 18.85 -22.41
N ASP A 298 1.23 19.08 -22.85
CA ASP A 298 0.79 20.42 -23.26
C ASP A 298 0.65 21.40 -22.07
N LYS A 299 0.69 20.87 -20.84
CA LYS A 299 0.55 21.62 -19.59
C LYS A 299 1.85 21.74 -18.79
N LEU A 300 2.86 21.01 -19.17
CA LEU A 300 4.18 21.04 -18.56
C LEU A 300 5.14 21.91 -19.39
N PRO A 301 6.22 22.45 -18.79
CA PRO A 301 7.27 23.11 -19.54
C PRO A 301 7.82 22.25 -20.68
N ALA A 302 8.09 22.85 -21.84
CA ALA A 302 8.55 22.11 -23.02
C ALA A 302 9.86 21.33 -22.83
N ASN A 303 10.68 21.77 -21.88
CA ASN A 303 11.95 21.15 -21.50
C ASN A 303 11.81 20.15 -20.32
N THR A 304 10.59 19.73 -19.96
CA THR A 304 10.36 18.71 -18.94
C THR A 304 10.96 17.37 -19.40
N LYS A 305 11.82 16.80 -18.57
CA LYS A 305 12.50 15.53 -18.85
C LYS A 305 12.13 14.43 -17.88
N TYR A 306 11.91 14.78 -16.61
CA TYR A 306 11.65 13.81 -15.56
C TYR A 306 10.25 14.00 -15.01
N LEU A 307 9.52 12.89 -14.92
CA LEU A 307 8.21 12.80 -14.28
C LEU A 307 8.27 11.73 -13.19
N ASP A 308 7.77 12.06 -12.01
CA ASP A 308 7.78 11.17 -10.87
C ASP A 308 6.44 11.23 -10.16
N SER A 309 5.82 10.06 -9.99
CA SER A 309 4.53 9.92 -9.32
C SER A 309 4.70 9.90 -7.82
N GLN A 310 3.76 10.52 -7.10
CA GLN A 310 3.77 10.60 -5.65
C GLN A 310 2.59 9.88 -5.01
N THR A 311 1.38 10.16 -5.48
CA THR A 311 0.17 9.51 -4.95
C THR A 311 -0.97 9.51 -5.95
N LEU A 312 -1.98 8.73 -5.66
CA LEU A 312 -3.17 8.52 -6.45
C LEU A 312 -4.39 8.60 -5.52
N GLY A 313 -5.40 9.39 -5.89
CA GLY A 313 -6.67 9.40 -5.16
C GLY A 313 -7.39 8.07 -5.30
N GLY A 314 -8.13 7.68 -4.26
CA GLY A 314 -8.81 6.39 -4.18
C GLY A 314 -9.72 6.08 -5.37
N SER A 315 -10.38 7.11 -5.91
CA SER A 315 -11.27 7.01 -7.07
C SER A 315 -10.60 7.29 -8.41
N LEU A 316 -9.27 7.33 -8.48
CA LEU A 316 -8.52 7.80 -9.65
C LEU A 316 -8.85 9.24 -10.08
N ASP A 317 -9.40 10.03 -9.18
CA ASP A 317 -9.83 11.41 -9.43
C ASP A 317 -8.73 12.44 -9.19
N LEU A 318 -7.68 12.05 -8.48
CA LEU A 318 -6.54 12.88 -8.16
C LEU A 318 -5.23 12.12 -8.38
N ILE A 319 -4.33 12.71 -9.16
CA ILE A 319 -2.97 12.22 -9.32
C ILE A 319 -2.04 13.36 -8.88
N VAL A 320 -1.19 13.09 -7.90
CA VAL A 320 -0.13 14.02 -7.49
C VAL A 320 1.19 13.49 -8.01
N ALA A 321 1.90 14.36 -8.71
CA ALA A 321 3.16 14.03 -9.33
C ALA A 321 4.12 15.23 -9.28
N SER A 322 5.35 15.00 -9.65
CA SER A 322 6.36 16.05 -9.76
C SER A 322 7.10 15.95 -11.09
N TYR A 323 7.67 17.07 -11.51
CA TYR A 323 8.53 17.11 -12.68
C TYR A 323 9.82 17.86 -12.41
N ARG A 324 10.80 17.62 -13.27
CA ARG A 324 12.01 18.44 -13.40
C ARG A 324 12.25 18.75 -14.86
N SER A 325 12.59 20.00 -15.11
CA SER A 325 13.01 20.48 -16.43
C SER A 325 14.53 20.45 -16.54
N VAL A 326 15.03 20.49 -17.76
CA VAL A 326 16.45 20.66 -18.05
C VAL A 326 16.70 22.14 -18.41
N LEU A 327 17.62 22.77 -17.71
CA LEU A 327 18.05 24.14 -17.98
C LEU A 327 18.92 24.22 -19.26
N GLU A 328 19.10 25.40 -19.82
CA GLU A 328 19.91 25.62 -21.03
C GLU A 328 21.37 25.15 -20.89
N ASN A 329 21.91 25.18 -19.67
CA ASN A 329 23.25 24.66 -19.35
C ASN A 329 23.32 23.17 -19.17
N GLY A 330 22.19 22.45 -19.31
CA GLY A 330 22.08 20.99 -19.11
C GLY A 330 21.84 20.53 -17.67
N ASP A 331 21.82 21.43 -16.70
CA ASP A 331 21.51 21.10 -15.31
C ASP A 331 20.01 20.84 -15.11
N LEU A 332 19.68 20.13 -14.04
CA LEU A 332 18.28 19.92 -13.64
C LEU A 332 17.77 21.11 -12.84
N ASP A 333 16.60 21.59 -13.23
CA ASP A 333 15.86 22.60 -12.47
C ASP A 333 15.28 22.01 -11.17
N LYS A 334 14.68 22.88 -10.37
CA LYS A 334 14.00 22.47 -9.13
C LYS A 334 12.91 21.45 -9.43
N LYS A 335 12.71 20.55 -8.47
CA LYS A 335 11.58 19.63 -8.48
C LYS A 335 10.30 20.40 -8.17
N GLU A 336 9.35 20.41 -9.08
CA GLU A 336 8.05 21.05 -8.92
C GLU A 336 6.96 19.97 -8.81
N VAL A 337 5.94 20.23 -7.98
CA VAL A 337 4.82 19.34 -7.76
C VAL A 337 3.59 19.86 -8.47
N PHE A 338 2.84 18.98 -9.10
CA PHE A 338 1.58 19.29 -9.73
C PHE A 338 0.50 18.27 -9.39
N CYS A 339 -0.74 18.67 -9.54
CA CYS A 339 -1.89 17.80 -9.34
C CYS A 339 -2.70 17.73 -10.63
N ILE A 340 -3.05 16.53 -11.04
CA ILE A 340 -4.04 16.28 -12.08
C ILE A 340 -5.34 15.93 -11.35
N LYS A 341 -6.29 16.83 -11.37
CA LYS A 341 -7.63 16.58 -10.90
C LYS A 341 -8.48 16.14 -12.08
N LEU A 342 -8.80 14.86 -12.08
CA LEU A 342 -9.66 14.29 -13.10
C LEU A 342 -11.12 14.61 -12.76
N PRO A 343 -12.00 14.82 -13.77
CA PRO A 343 -13.41 14.89 -13.49
C PRO A 343 -13.77 13.58 -12.77
N ILE A 344 -14.38 13.69 -11.60
CA ILE A 344 -15.01 12.54 -10.96
C ILE A 344 -16.07 12.10 -11.96
N VAL A 345 -15.76 11.09 -12.76
CA VAL A 345 -16.82 10.26 -13.32
C VAL A 345 -17.34 9.58 -12.06
N ASP A 346 -18.51 10.01 -11.57
CA ASP A 346 -19.19 9.38 -10.45
C ASP A 346 -19.24 7.89 -10.78
N ASN A 347 -18.29 7.12 -10.22
CA ASN A 347 -18.06 5.75 -10.65
C ASN A 347 -19.24 4.93 -10.17
N ILE A 348 -20.04 4.58 -11.12
CA ILE A 348 -20.99 3.50 -11.04
C ILE A 348 -20.19 2.29 -10.60
N ILE A 349 -20.48 1.76 -9.44
CA ILE A 349 -20.11 0.39 -9.09
C ILE A 349 -20.96 -0.48 -10.02
N GLN A 350 -20.43 -0.78 -11.20
CA GLN A 350 -20.96 -1.89 -11.98
C GLN A 350 -20.68 -3.14 -11.15
N THR A 351 -21.71 -3.68 -10.54
CA THR A 351 -21.71 -5.09 -10.19
C THR A 351 -21.54 -5.84 -11.51
N LEU A 352 -20.31 -6.32 -11.74
CA LEU A 352 -19.94 -7.20 -12.82
C LEU A 352 -20.85 -8.43 -12.76
N ASN A 353 -21.87 -8.45 -13.62
CA ASN A 353 -22.52 -9.62 -14.19
C ASN A 353 -23.84 -9.23 -14.87
N THR A 354 -23.78 -8.34 -15.90
CA THR A 354 -24.90 -8.24 -16.82
C THR A 354 -24.46 -7.73 -18.19
N PRO A 355 -24.95 -8.34 -19.31
CA PRO A 355 -24.59 -7.95 -20.67
C PRO A 355 -25.22 -6.65 -21.17
N ALA A 356 -25.90 -5.88 -20.35
CA ALA A 356 -26.47 -4.57 -20.72
C ALA A 356 -25.66 -3.46 -20.04
N SER A 357 -24.80 -2.79 -20.78
CA SER A 357 -24.06 -1.63 -20.32
C SER A 357 -24.95 -0.39 -20.25
N ALA A 358 -25.30 0.06 -19.06
CA ALA A 358 -25.91 1.37 -18.87
C ALA A 358 -25.06 2.20 -17.90
N ASN A 359 -24.81 3.46 -18.25
CA ASN A 359 -24.17 4.45 -17.40
C ASN A 359 -25.22 5.29 -16.70
N ILE A 360 -25.21 5.31 -15.35
CA ILE A 360 -26.12 6.11 -14.54
C ILE A 360 -25.28 7.10 -13.73
N TYR A 361 -25.53 8.39 -13.91
CA TYR A 361 -24.81 9.45 -13.19
C TYR A 361 -25.72 10.69 -12.97
N ILE A 362 -25.32 11.57 -12.07
CA ILE A 362 -26.00 12.84 -11.84
C ILE A 362 -25.17 13.97 -12.45
N ASN A 363 -25.82 14.78 -13.28
CA ASN A 363 -25.28 16.03 -13.78
C ASN A 363 -26.20 17.16 -13.31
N ASP A 364 -25.71 18.00 -12.42
CA ASP A 364 -26.47 19.03 -11.69
C ASP A 364 -27.68 18.42 -10.93
N ASN A 365 -28.89 18.71 -11.38
CA ASN A 365 -30.13 18.19 -10.80
C ASN A 365 -30.80 17.11 -11.67
N MET A 366 -30.08 16.62 -12.68
CA MET A 366 -30.59 15.61 -13.59
C MET A 366 -29.89 14.27 -13.36
N LEU A 367 -30.64 13.21 -13.13
CA LEU A 367 -30.16 11.86 -13.22
C LEU A 367 -30.09 11.47 -14.70
N MET A 368 -28.91 11.13 -15.17
CA MET A 368 -28.62 10.72 -16.54
C MET A 368 -28.52 9.20 -16.59
N LEU A 369 -29.17 8.59 -17.57
CA LEU A 369 -29.11 7.16 -17.83
C LEU A 369 -28.73 6.97 -19.30
N VAL A 370 -27.48 6.61 -19.54
CA VAL A 370 -26.93 6.37 -20.88
C VAL A 370 -26.85 4.87 -21.09
N SER A 371 -27.72 4.34 -21.92
CA SER A 371 -27.82 2.91 -22.25
C SER A 371 -28.10 2.74 -23.74
N SER A 372 -27.71 1.59 -24.29
CA SER A 372 -28.08 1.20 -25.66
C SER A 372 -29.59 0.95 -25.82
N GLN A 373 -30.31 0.78 -24.72
CA GLN A 373 -31.76 0.58 -24.69
C GLN A 373 -32.37 1.46 -23.59
N LYS A 374 -33.61 1.91 -23.79
CA LYS A 374 -34.30 2.78 -22.85
C LYS A 374 -34.72 2.03 -21.58
N ALA A 375 -34.62 2.70 -20.44
CA ALA A 375 -35.10 2.14 -19.20
C ALA A 375 -36.63 2.05 -19.16
N GLU A 376 -37.13 0.96 -18.68
CA GLU A 376 -38.58 0.73 -18.48
C GLU A 376 -39.05 1.38 -17.18
N LYS A 377 -38.19 1.39 -16.18
CA LYS A 377 -38.46 1.92 -14.85
C LYS A 377 -37.17 2.37 -14.18
N VAL A 378 -37.21 3.51 -13.48
CA VAL A 378 -36.13 4.01 -12.63
C VAL A 378 -36.65 4.27 -11.23
N SER A 379 -35.98 3.75 -10.22
CA SER A 379 -36.27 3.98 -8.80
C SER A 379 -35.00 4.46 -8.10
N ILE A 380 -35.14 5.46 -7.20
CA ILE A 380 -34.03 5.97 -6.39
C ILE A 380 -34.34 5.71 -4.92
N TYR A 381 -33.35 5.23 -4.19
CA TYR A 381 -33.44 4.92 -2.77
C TYR A 381 -32.41 5.75 -2.00
N ASP A 382 -32.73 6.17 -0.81
CA ASP A 382 -31.77 6.71 0.15
C ASP A 382 -30.91 5.60 0.77
N LEU A 383 -29.96 5.97 1.62
CA LEU A 383 -29.09 5.00 2.31
C LEU A 383 -29.82 4.16 3.36
N ALA A 384 -31.01 4.57 3.80
CA ALA A 384 -31.87 3.79 4.68
C ALA A 384 -32.71 2.75 3.92
N GLY A 385 -32.61 2.74 2.58
CA GLY A 385 -33.39 1.85 1.70
C GLY A 385 -34.80 2.36 1.38
N SER A 386 -35.15 3.60 1.80
CA SER A 386 -36.43 4.19 1.49
C SER A 386 -36.46 4.68 0.06
N LYS A 387 -37.52 4.37 -0.69
CA LYS A 387 -37.69 4.84 -2.06
C LYS A 387 -38.05 6.33 -2.05
N VAL A 388 -37.17 7.16 -2.62
CA VAL A 388 -37.35 8.64 -2.62
C VAL A 388 -37.71 9.20 -4.01
N PHE A 389 -37.63 8.39 -5.06
CA PHE A 389 -38.05 8.75 -6.42
C PHE A 389 -38.41 7.48 -7.22
N GLU A 390 -39.39 7.60 -8.07
CA GLU A 390 -39.76 6.54 -9.03
C GLU A 390 -40.30 7.15 -10.33
N SER A 391 -39.88 6.61 -11.47
CA SER A 391 -40.41 6.94 -12.78
C SER A 391 -40.53 5.68 -13.63
N ALA A 392 -41.70 5.52 -14.26
CA ALA A 392 -41.96 4.47 -15.26
C ALA A 392 -41.84 5.03 -16.68
N SER A 393 -41.37 6.28 -16.85
CA SER A 393 -41.21 6.86 -18.18
C SER A 393 -39.87 6.45 -18.79
N SER A 394 -39.88 6.09 -20.05
CA SER A 394 -38.72 5.66 -20.82
C SER A 394 -37.90 6.87 -21.29
N GLN A 395 -37.13 7.50 -20.38
CA GLN A 395 -36.34 8.68 -20.63
C GLN A 395 -34.85 8.40 -20.34
N ASP A 396 -33.98 9.24 -20.93
CA ASP A 396 -32.53 9.20 -20.68
C ASP A 396 -32.14 10.19 -19.55
N ARG A 397 -33.11 11.05 -19.10
CA ARG A 397 -32.87 12.09 -18.10
C ARG A 397 -34.08 12.18 -17.18
N TYR A 398 -33.82 12.26 -15.89
CA TYR A 398 -34.85 12.37 -14.85
C TYR A 398 -34.53 13.58 -13.95
N ASP A 399 -35.48 14.50 -13.80
CA ASP A 399 -35.32 15.63 -12.87
C ASP A 399 -35.43 15.13 -11.44
N ILE A 400 -34.36 15.33 -10.69
CA ILE A 400 -34.24 14.99 -9.28
C ILE A 400 -33.96 16.23 -8.40
N SER A 401 -34.32 17.43 -8.89
CA SER A 401 -34.13 18.69 -8.16
C SER A 401 -34.73 18.66 -6.76
N SER A 402 -35.86 17.95 -6.59
CA SER A 402 -36.53 17.77 -5.32
C SER A 402 -35.78 16.96 -4.26
N LEU A 403 -34.79 16.15 -4.67
CA LEU A 403 -34.03 15.32 -3.75
C LEU A 403 -32.96 16.17 -3.02
N PRO A 404 -32.78 16.01 -1.71
CA PRO A 404 -31.71 16.65 -0.96
C PRO A 404 -30.32 16.26 -1.49
N LYS A 405 -29.29 17.05 -1.11
CA LYS A 405 -27.89 16.63 -1.25
C LYS A 405 -27.68 15.31 -0.50
N GLY A 406 -27.07 14.32 -1.15
CA GLY A 406 -26.85 13.04 -0.50
C GLY A 406 -26.40 11.93 -1.45
N VAL A 407 -26.17 10.78 -0.88
CA VAL A 407 -25.86 9.55 -1.59
C VAL A 407 -27.15 8.77 -1.79
N TYR A 408 -27.35 8.27 -3.02
CA TYR A 408 -28.52 7.51 -3.42
C TYR A 408 -28.14 6.22 -4.13
N ILE A 409 -29.01 5.23 -4.04
CA ILE A 409 -28.96 4.02 -4.85
C ILE A 409 -30.02 4.14 -5.93
N VAL A 410 -29.59 4.11 -7.17
CA VAL A 410 -30.49 4.10 -8.33
C VAL A 410 -30.62 2.67 -8.84
N ALA A 411 -31.85 2.25 -9.05
CA ALA A 411 -32.20 0.97 -9.71
C ALA A 411 -32.96 1.27 -10.99
N ALA A 412 -32.41 0.89 -12.14
CA ALA A 412 -33.05 1.03 -13.45
C ALA A 412 -33.35 -0.34 -14.04
N GLN A 413 -34.55 -0.54 -14.54
CA GLN A 413 -34.92 -1.71 -15.34
C GLN A 413 -34.65 -1.43 -16.82
N VAL A 414 -33.81 -2.22 -17.43
CA VAL A 414 -33.45 -2.12 -18.83
C VAL A 414 -33.51 -3.53 -19.42
N ASN A 415 -34.40 -3.74 -20.40
CA ASN A 415 -34.59 -5.03 -21.04
C ASN A 415 -34.89 -6.19 -20.04
N GLY A 416 -35.77 -5.94 -19.08
CA GLY A 416 -36.13 -6.92 -18.06
C GLY A 416 -35.05 -7.18 -16.98
N GLN A 417 -33.90 -6.52 -17.05
CA GLN A 417 -32.82 -6.63 -16.08
C GLN A 417 -32.75 -5.37 -15.18
N THR A 418 -32.44 -5.56 -13.91
CA THR A 418 -32.26 -4.45 -12.97
C THR A 418 -30.79 -4.09 -12.87
N ILE A 419 -30.46 -2.89 -13.31
CA ILE A 419 -29.14 -2.27 -13.17
C ILE A 419 -29.18 -1.38 -11.92
N LYS A 420 -28.17 -1.48 -11.05
CA LYS A 420 -28.08 -0.66 -9.83
C LYS A 420 -26.84 0.20 -9.86
N ALA A 421 -26.96 1.45 -9.45
CA ALA A 421 -25.84 2.38 -9.31
C ALA A 421 -25.94 3.18 -8.01
N LYS A 422 -24.79 3.47 -7.40
CA LYS A 422 -24.69 4.43 -6.29
C LYS A 422 -24.30 5.78 -6.88
N VAL A 423 -25.09 6.81 -6.64
CA VAL A 423 -24.88 8.16 -7.15
C VAL A 423 -24.82 9.18 -6.01
N TYR A 424 -24.12 10.28 -6.24
CA TYR A 424 -24.03 11.38 -5.28
C TYR A 424 -24.62 12.67 -5.88
N LYS A 425 -25.64 13.22 -5.23
CA LYS A 425 -26.20 14.53 -5.59
C LYS A 425 -25.51 15.63 -4.80
N LYS A 426 -24.86 16.56 -5.53
CA LYS A 426 -24.27 17.79 -4.95
C LYS A 426 -25.36 18.82 -4.66
N ARG A 427 -25.01 19.85 -3.91
CA ARG A 427 -25.89 21.02 -3.72
C ARG A 427 -25.95 21.73 -5.07
N GLY A 428 -27.12 21.92 -5.67
CA GLY A 428 -27.29 22.83 -6.80
C GLY A 428 -26.83 24.23 -6.41
N ILE A 429 -26.10 24.89 -7.28
CA ILE A 429 -25.71 26.31 -7.15
C ILE A 429 -26.96 27.15 -7.29
#